data_fea8eae727949caed259719d542e90ac
#
_entry.id   fea8eae727949caed259719d542e90ac
#
_cell.length_a   1.000
_cell.length_b   1.000
_cell.length_c   1.000
_cell.angle_alpha   90.00
_cell.angle_beta   90.00
_cell.angle_gamma   90.00
#
_symmetry.space_group_name_H-M   'P 1'
#
loop_
_entity.id
_entity.type
_entity.pdbx_description
1 polymer ?
#
loop_
_entity_poly.entity_id
_entity_poly.type
_entity_poly.pdbx_seq_one_letter_code
_entity_poly.pdbx_strand_id
1 'polypeptide(L)'
;MRVTWDPAKAAENLRNHRVDLAQAASVLDDPLAIRMEDPAHDEPRFLALGATLAGQILVVVYAYADNEDLRLISAREASRAERRRYAEARR
;
A
#
# COMPACT_ATOMS: atom_id res chain seq x y z
N MET A 1 -11.89 -9.11 -7.65
CA MET A 1 -10.53 -9.10 -7.08
C MET A 1 -10.63 -8.88 -5.58
N ARG A 2 -10.01 -9.75 -4.81
CA ARG A 2 -9.99 -9.60 -3.35
C ARG A 2 -8.64 -9.09 -2.88
N VAL A 3 -8.66 -8.38 -1.77
CA VAL A 3 -7.44 -7.95 -1.09
C VAL A 3 -7.31 -8.78 0.20
N THR A 4 -6.19 -9.45 0.34
CA THR A 4 -5.92 -10.33 1.48
C THR A 4 -4.62 -9.92 2.18
N TRP A 5 -4.41 -10.42 3.37
CA TRP A 5 -3.15 -10.24 4.11
C TRP A 5 -3.03 -11.32 5.18
N ASP A 6 -1.80 -11.55 5.62
CA ASP A 6 -1.48 -12.46 6.71
C ASP A 6 -1.74 -11.73 8.04
N PRO A 7 -2.56 -12.27 8.95
CA PRO A 7 -2.80 -11.63 10.25
C PRO A 7 -1.54 -11.36 11.07
N ALA A 8 -0.55 -12.23 10.99
CA ALA A 8 0.71 -12.03 11.71
C ALA A 8 1.47 -10.82 11.15
N LYS A 9 1.46 -10.66 9.83
CA LYS A 9 2.09 -9.49 9.18
C LYS A 9 1.31 -8.21 9.47
N ALA A 10 -0.01 -8.29 9.58
CA ALA A 10 -0.83 -7.15 9.96
C ALA A 10 -0.48 -6.65 11.36
N ALA A 11 -0.32 -7.57 12.31
CA ALA A 11 0.05 -7.24 13.68
C ALA A 11 1.46 -6.62 13.72
N GLU A 12 2.41 -7.20 12.99
CA GLU A 12 3.77 -6.67 12.90
C GLU A 12 3.78 -5.28 12.28
N ASN A 13 3.01 -5.07 11.23
CA ASN A 13 2.93 -3.77 10.56
C ASN A 13 2.35 -2.70 11.51
N LEU A 14 1.34 -3.06 12.28
CA LEU A 14 0.76 -2.14 13.25
C LEU A 14 1.78 -1.74 14.33
N ARG A 15 2.58 -2.70 14.80
CA ARG A 15 3.65 -2.41 15.78
C ARG A 15 4.75 -1.53 15.19
N ASN A 16 5.19 -1.83 13.97
CA ASN A 16 6.35 -1.18 13.37
C ASN A 16 6.04 0.16 12.73
N HIS A 17 4.86 0.31 12.15
CA HIS A 17 4.51 1.50 11.36
C HIS A 17 3.26 2.20 11.84
N ARG A 18 2.58 1.64 12.83
CA ARG A 18 1.32 2.18 13.37
C ARG A 18 0.23 2.30 12.31
N VAL A 19 0.26 1.44 11.31
CA VAL A 19 -0.71 1.41 10.21
C VAL A 19 -1.41 0.06 10.20
N ASP A 20 -2.74 0.09 10.21
CA ASP A 20 -3.59 -1.09 10.12
C ASP A 20 -3.74 -1.47 8.64
N LEU A 21 -3.36 -2.71 8.28
CA LEU A 21 -3.46 -3.16 6.89
C LEU A 21 -4.91 -3.15 6.40
N ALA A 22 -5.89 -3.37 7.26
CA ALA A 22 -7.30 -3.31 6.86
C ALA A 22 -7.67 -1.91 6.35
N GLN A 23 -7.17 -0.87 7.00
CA GLN A 23 -7.40 0.51 6.56
C GLN A 23 -6.55 0.84 5.34
N ALA A 24 -5.32 0.34 5.29
CA ALA A 24 -4.42 0.58 4.17
C ALA A 24 -4.94 -0.02 2.86
N ALA A 25 -5.76 -1.06 2.92
CA ALA A 25 -6.32 -1.71 1.74
C ALA A 25 -7.07 -0.72 0.83
N SER A 26 -7.68 0.31 1.39
CA SER A 26 -8.43 1.30 0.60
C SER A 26 -7.55 2.15 -0.31
N VAL A 27 -6.23 2.19 -0.09
CA VAL A 27 -5.30 2.84 -1.01
C VAL A 27 -5.38 2.21 -2.40
N LEU A 28 -5.62 0.89 -2.47
CA LEU A 28 -5.70 0.18 -3.75
C LEU A 28 -6.93 0.58 -4.56
N ASP A 29 -7.91 1.19 -3.94
CA ASP A 29 -9.11 1.71 -4.62
C ASP A 29 -8.98 3.19 -4.99
N ASP A 30 -7.89 3.85 -4.59
CA ASP A 30 -7.66 5.26 -4.94
C ASP A 30 -7.33 5.37 -6.42
N PRO A 31 -8.19 5.99 -7.24
CA PRO A 31 -7.93 6.11 -8.67
C PRO A 31 -6.72 6.98 -9.00
N LEU A 32 -6.25 7.77 -8.04
CA LEU A 32 -5.10 8.66 -8.20
C LEU A 32 -3.82 8.07 -7.62
N ALA A 33 -3.87 6.83 -7.13
CA ALA A 33 -2.67 6.19 -6.57
C ALA A 33 -1.58 6.06 -7.63
N ILE A 34 -0.36 6.33 -7.23
CA ILE A 34 0.83 6.14 -8.08
C ILE A 34 1.35 4.75 -7.80
N ARG A 35 1.36 3.90 -8.83
CA ARG A 35 1.78 2.51 -8.72
C ARG A 35 3.10 2.29 -9.45
N MET A 36 3.96 1.46 -8.87
CA MET A 36 5.24 1.13 -9.51
C MET A 36 5.70 -0.24 -9.04
N GLU A 37 6.59 -0.86 -9.81
CA GLU A 37 7.21 -2.11 -9.39
C GLU A 37 8.28 -1.82 -8.35
N ASP A 38 8.44 -2.76 -7.42
CA ASP A 38 9.52 -2.74 -6.46
C ASP A 38 10.59 -3.74 -6.93
N PRO A 39 11.72 -3.27 -7.48
CA PRO A 39 12.73 -4.17 -8.04
C PRO A 39 13.61 -4.84 -7.01
N ALA A 40 13.43 -4.53 -5.72
CA ALA A 40 14.35 -4.95 -4.66
C ALA A 40 14.16 -6.40 -4.21
N HIS A 41 13.16 -7.11 -4.74
CA HIS A 41 12.81 -8.46 -4.30
C HIS A 41 12.72 -9.45 -5.45
N ASP A 42 13.04 -10.73 -5.17
CA ASP A 42 12.92 -11.81 -6.15
C ASP A 42 11.47 -12.08 -6.54
N GLU A 43 10.56 -12.02 -5.55
CA GLU A 43 9.13 -12.12 -5.81
C GLU A 43 8.63 -10.78 -6.34
N PRO A 44 7.87 -10.77 -7.45
CA PRO A 44 7.33 -9.51 -7.96
C PRO A 44 6.46 -8.80 -6.94
N ARG A 45 6.88 -7.61 -6.54
CA ARG A 45 6.16 -6.74 -5.61
C ARG A 45 5.92 -5.39 -6.23
N PHE A 46 4.89 -4.73 -5.73
CA PHE A 46 4.47 -3.43 -6.24
C PHE A 46 4.28 -2.47 -5.07
N LEU A 47 4.44 -1.21 -5.36
CA LEU A 47 4.18 -0.12 -4.42
C LEU A 47 2.99 0.67 -4.93
N ALA A 48 2.13 1.11 -4.02
CA ALA A 48 1.07 2.06 -4.33
C ALA A 48 1.15 3.21 -3.34
N LEU A 49 1.34 4.41 -3.85
CA LEU A 49 1.32 5.64 -3.06
C LEU A 49 -0.05 6.28 -3.28
N GLY A 50 -0.86 6.34 -2.25
CA GLY A 50 -2.20 6.87 -2.39
C GLY A 50 -2.89 7.15 -1.06
N ALA A 51 -4.16 7.55 -1.15
CA ALA A 51 -4.96 7.96 0.00
C ALA A 51 -5.90 6.85 0.45
N THR A 52 -6.02 6.67 1.75
CA THR A 52 -7.07 5.84 2.34
C THR A 52 -8.40 6.58 2.29
N LEU A 53 -9.50 5.89 2.59
CA LEU A 53 -10.81 6.52 2.71
C LEU A 53 -10.82 7.62 3.78
N ALA A 54 -9.96 7.52 4.79
CA ALA A 54 -9.83 8.53 5.83
C ALA A 54 -8.94 9.71 5.42
N GLY A 55 -8.36 9.68 4.22
CA GLY A 55 -7.51 10.76 3.71
C GLY A 55 -6.05 10.64 4.11
N GLN A 56 -5.64 9.53 4.70
CA GLN A 56 -4.26 9.28 5.09
C GLN A 56 -3.45 8.87 3.86
N ILE A 57 -2.30 9.50 3.64
CA ILE A 57 -1.44 9.16 2.49
C ILE A 57 -0.44 8.10 2.93
N LEU A 58 -0.50 6.95 2.29
CA LEU A 58 0.32 5.79 2.64
C LEU A 58 1.07 5.26 1.43
N VAL A 59 2.15 4.53 1.71
CA VAL A 59 2.80 3.66 0.74
C VAL A 59 2.47 2.22 1.12
N VAL A 60 1.84 1.52 0.22
CA VAL A 60 1.40 0.13 0.42
C VAL A 60 2.22 -0.78 -0.47
N VAL A 61 2.78 -1.85 0.10
CA VAL A 61 3.50 -2.88 -0.65
C VAL A 61 2.56 -4.07 -0.82
N TYR A 62 2.44 -4.55 -2.04
CA TYR A 62 1.56 -5.66 -2.34
C TYR A 62 2.12 -6.55 -3.44
N ALA A 63 1.56 -7.75 -3.56
CA ALA A 63 1.88 -8.70 -4.62
C ALA A 63 0.59 -9.32 -5.12
N TYR A 64 0.64 -9.88 -6.33
CA TYR A 64 -0.49 -10.66 -6.85
C TYR A 64 -0.36 -12.10 -6.38
N ALA A 65 -1.45 -12.65 -5.89
CA ALA A 65 -1.55 -14.07 -5.58
C ALA A 65 -1.90 -14.85 -6.86
N ASP A 66 -1.80 -16.18 -6.80
CA ASP A 66 -2.00 -17.05 -7.97
C ASP A 66 -3.38 -16.88 -8.62
N ASN A 67 -4.38 -16.47 -7.86
CA ASN A 67 -5.75 -16.29 -8.33
C ASN A 67 -6.07 -14.83 -8.70
N GLU A 68 -5.04 -14.02 -8.90
CA GLU A 68 -5.12 -12.61 -9.21
C GLU A 68 -5.64 -11.72 -8.07
N ASP A 69 -5.84 -12.29 -6.88
CA ASP A 69 -6.11 -11.47 -5.69
C ASP A 69 -4.86 -10.67 -5.33
N LEU A 70 -5.06 -9.54 -4.70
CA LEU A 70 -3.96 -8.72 -4.18
C LEU A 70 -3.66 -9.11 -2.74
N ARG A 71 -2.39 -9.34 -2.44
CA ARG A 71 -1.94 -9.65 -1.08
C ARG A 71 -1.13 -8.48 -0.55
N LEU A 72 -1.63 -7.84 0.50
CA LEU A 72 -0.90 -6.77 1.17
C LEU A 72 0.26 -7.36 1.96
N ILE A 73 1.41 -6.72 1.86
CA ILE A 73 2.63 -7.14 2.54
C ILE A 73 2.95 -6.18 3.68
N SER A 74 2.90 -4.88 3.41
CA SER A 74 3.14 -3.85 4.42
C SER A 74 2.54 -2.53 3.99
N ALA A 75 2.43 -1.61 4.94
CA ALA A 75 2.00 -0.25 4.67
C ALA A 75 2.66 0.69 5.68
N ARG A 76 3.03 1.86 5.24
CA ARG A 76 3.60 2.90 6.09
C ARG A 76 3.10 4.26 5.68
N GLU A 77 3.21 5.23 6.57
CA GLU A 77 2.90 6.60 6.21
C GLU A 77 3.86 7.09 5.13
N ALA A 78 3.34 7.87 4.22
CA ALA A 78 4.16 8.50 3.19
C ALA A 78 5.09 9.54 3.81
N SER A 79 6.31 9.64 3.29
CA SER A 79 7.23 10.71 3.66
C SER A 79 6.71 12.05 3.12
N ARG A 80 7.34 13.14 3.56
CA ARG A 80 7.00 14.47 3.07
C ARG A 80 7.15 14.55 1.55
N ALA A 81 8.24 14.03 1.01
CA ALA A 81 8.49 14.02 -0.42
C ALA A 81 7.45 13.20 -1.18
N GLU A 82 7.07 12.05 -0.63
CA GLU A 82 6.06 11.19 -1.23
C GLU A 82 4.68 11.87 -1.23
N ARG A 83 4.31 12.51 -0.12
CA ARG A 83 3.05 13.25 -0.07
C ARG A 83 3.02 14.38 -1.09
N ARG A 84 4.14 15.06 -1.28
CA ARG A 84 4.25 16.11 -2.29
C ARG A 84 4.07 15.53 -3.69
N ARG A 85 4.71 14.41 -3.97
CA ARG A 85 4.58 13.72 -5.26
C ARG A 85 3.13 13.32 -5.54
N TYR A 86 2.46 12.79 -4.54
CA TYR A 86 1.04 12.41 -4.69
C TYR A 86 0.17 13.65 -4.98
N ALA A 87 0.40 14.73 -4.25
CA ALA A 87 -0.36 15.97 -4.43
C ALA A 87 -0.14 16.56 -5.83
N GLU A 88 1.09 16.52 -6.33
CA GLU A 88 1.41 17.02 -7.68
C GLU A 88 0.75 16.17 -8.76
N ALA A 89 0.69 14.86 -8.58
CA ALA A 89 0.06 13.96 -9.54
C ALA A 89 -1.45 14.16 -9.64
N ARG A 90 -2.06 14.80 -8.65
CA ARG A 90 -3.51 15.05 -8.63
C ARG A 90 -3.92 16.30 -9.41
N ARG A 91 -2.99 17.09 -9.89
CA ARG A 91 -3.29 18.31 -10.64
C ARG A 91 -3.70 18.05 -12.06
#